data_264fed142a3e5e157c7aab8474d2a772
#
_entry.id   264fed142a3e5e157c7aab8474d2a772
#
_cell.length_a   1.000
_cell.length_b   1.000
_cell.length_c   1.000
_cell.angle_alpha   90.00
_cell.angle_beta   90.00
_cell.angle_gamma   90.00
#
_symmetry.space_group_name_H-M   'P 1'
#
loop_
_entity.id
_entity.type
_entity.pdbx_description
1 polymer ?
#
loop_
_entity_poly.entity_id
_entity_poly.type
_entity_poly.pdbx_seq_one_letter_code
_entity_poly.pdbx_strand_id
1 'polypeptide(L)'
;MNRREALGVLGATTLGSRAREWAGPEVTRTTRLQPGSRASAGRLRQSACRWAYKQLPLADFCRAGAAMGLAGIDLLGPEDWEPVREFGLVCSMGYPTARSDFIATGFNDRANHAMLLRELEQAIPLAARHAVPNVIAMFGNRRGTSDGAGIAACVAGLQAIKALAEEQGVTICLELLNSKVDHPDYQGDRTAFGVAVATAVASPRVKLLYDIYHMQIMEGDIIRTIRDNRDHIAHFHTGGVPGRHELDGTQELNWHAVATAIADTGFRGFVAHEFVPTRDALRSLREAVETCTV
;
A
#
# COMPACT_ATOMS: atom_id res chain seq x y z
N MET A 1 0.34 -31.76 -59.11
CA MET A 1 -0.67 -32.58 -59.79
C MET A 1 -1.96 -32.31 -59.08
N ASN A 2 -2.75 -31.40 -59.63
CA ASN A 2 -3.90 -31.49 -60.53
C ASN A 2 -5.07 -32.27 -59.90
N ARG A 3 -6.11 -31.60 -59.70
CA ARG A 3 -7.33 -31.21 -60.48
C ARG A 3 -8.56 -31.87 -59.86
N ARG A 4 -9.55 -31.10 -59.48
CA ARG A 4 -10.75 -30.75 -60.27
C ARG A 4 -11.94 -31.73 -60.15
N GLU A 5 -13.06 -31.16 -59.78
CA GLU A 5 -14.39 -31.09 -60.42
C GLU A 5 -15.34 -32.23 -60.04
N ALA A 6 -16.59 -32.05 -59.76
CA ALA A 6 -17.70 -31.43 -60.49
C ALA A 6 -18.98 -31.39 -59.60
N LEU A 7 -19.72 -30.35 -59.56
CA LEU A 7 -20.93 -30.05 -60.34
C LEU A 7 -22.15 -31.03 -60.24
N GLY A 8 -23.28 -30.43 -59.85
CA GLY A 8 -24.62 -30.79 -60.31
C GLY A 8 -25.64 -30.90 -59.17
N VAL A 9 -26.84 -30.42 -59.12
CA VAL A 9 -27.81 -29.85 -60.04
C VAL A 9 -29.00 -29.38 -59.21
N LEU A 10 -29.56 -28.23 -59.52
CA LEU A 10 -30.86 -27.63 -59.42
C LEU A 10 -32.07 -28.42 -58.84
N GLY A 11 -32.82 -27.73 -57.97
CA GLY A 11 -34.20 -27.99 -57.68
C GLY A 11 -34.89 -26.71 -57.16
N ALA A 12 -35.63 -26.04 -58.05
CA ALA A 12 -36.45 -24.85 -57.74
C ALA A 12 -37.84 -25.26 -57.28
N THR A 13 -38.34 -24.63 -56.22
CA THR A 13 -39.82 -24.48 -56.04
C THR A 13 -40.13 -23.19 -55.22
N THR A 14 -40.73 -22.29 -55.93
CA THR A 14 -41.81 -21.30 -55.71
C THR A 14 -42.12 -20.77 -54.34
N LEU A 15 -42.03 -19.44 -54.27
CA LEU A 15 -42.89 -18.37 -53.74
C LEU A 15 -43.91 -18.68 -52.62
N GLY A 16 -43.71 -17.96 -51.52
CA GLY A 16 -44.69 -17.65 -50.49
C GLY A 16 -44.31 -16.37 -49.77
N SER A 17 -44.76 -15.23 -50.28
CA SER A 17 -44.61 -13.91 -49.68
C SER A 17 -45.48 -13.81 -48.42
N ARG A 18 -44.87 -13.62 -47.25
CA ARG A 18 -45.49 -13.02 -46.08
C ARG A 18 -44.65 -11.88 -45.58
N ALA A 19 -45.18 -10.67 -45.74
CA ALA A 19 -44.66 -9.47 -45.09
C ALA A 19 -44.64 -9.68 -43.56
N ARG A 20 -43.50 -9.57 -42.92
CA ARG A 20 -43.38 -9.42 -41.48
C ARG A 20 -43.18 -7.95 -41.22
N GLU A 21 -44.11 -7.37 -40.48
CA GLU A 21 -44.03 -6.06 -39.88
C GLU A 21 -42.73 -5.95 -39.06
N TRP A 22 -41.98 -4.88 -39.30
CA TRP A 22 -40.77 -4.52 -38.60
C TRP A 22 -41.18 -3.80 -37.31
N ALA A 23 -41.14 -4.50 -36.17
CA ALA A 23 -41.19 -3.87 -34.85
C ALA A 23 -39.86 -3.19 -34.59
N GLY A 24 -39.87 -1.86 -34.41
CA GLY A 24 -38.72 -1.06 -34.07
C GLY A 24 -38.08 -1.47 -32.73
N PRO A 25 -36.80 -1.12 -32.49
CA PRO A 25 -36.12 -1.51 -31.26
C PRO A 25 -36.74 -0.82 -30.05
N GLU A 26 -37.13 -1.65 -29.09
CA GLU A 26 -37.56 -1.24 -27.76
C GLU A 26 -36.44 -0.38 -27.08
N VAL A 27 -36.81 0.83 -26.69
CA VAL A 27 -35.96 1.73 -25.91
C VAL A 27 -35.63 1.04 -24.58
N THR A 28 -34.42 0.56 -24.46
CA THR A 28 -33.89 -0.05 -23.24
C THR A 28 -33.96 0.98 -22.11
N ARG A 29 -34.79 0.69 -21.12
CA ARG A 29 -34.80 1.42 -19.84
C ARG A 29 -33.37 1.50 -19.28
N THR A 30 -32.88 2.70 -19.17
CA THR A 30 -31.69 3.00 -18.35
C THR A 30 -31.94 2.47 -16.95
N THR A 31 -31.27 1.36 -16.63
CA THR A 31 -31.20 0.83 -15.28
C THR A 31 -30.48 1.88 -14.45
N ARG A 32 -31.20 2.57 -13.58
CA ARG A 32 -30.63 3.40 -12.54
C ARG A 32 -29.71 2.51 -11.71
N LEU A 33 -28.41 2.75 -11.78
CA LEU A 33 -27.43 2.11 -10.87
C LEU A 33 -27.88 2.43 -9.44
N GLN A 34 -28.31 1.42 -8.72
CA GLN A 34 -28.53 1.53 -7.29
C GLN A 34 -27.20 1.89 -6.62
N PRO A 35 -27.18 2.77 -5.60
CA PRO A 35 -25.95 3.02 -4.85
C PRO A 35 -25.49 1.66 -4.31
N GLY A 36 -24.30 1.25 -4.76
CA GLY A 36 -23.72 -0.04 -4.40
C GLY A 36 -23.76 -0.27 -2.90
N SER A 37 -24.15 -1.48 -2.50
CA SER A 37 -23.99 -1.96 -1.15
C SER A 37 -22.55 -1.63 -0.71
N ARG A 38 -22.39 -0.95 0.44
CA ARG A 38 -21.08 -0.82 1.09
C ARG A 38 -20.47 -2.21 1.12
N ALA A 39 -19.29 -2.37 0.49
CA ALA A 39 -18.50 -3.56 0.64
C ALA A 39 -18.41 -3.88 2.14
N SER A 40 -18.60 -5.13 2.53
CA SER A 40 -18.52 -5.51 3.93
C SER A 40 -17.17 -5.05 4.45
N ALA A 41 -17.17 -4.20 5.48
CA ALA A 41 -15.94 -3.75 6.11
C ALA A 41 -15.28 -5.00 6.72
N GLY A 42 -14.19 -5.47 6.11
CA GLY A 42 -13.36 -6.54 6.67
C GLY A 42 -12.76 -6.14 8.02
N ARG A 43 -12.07 -7.06 8.66
CA ARG A 43 -11.40 -6.84 9.96
C ARG A 43 -10.21 -5.88 9.89
N LEU A 44 -9.68 -5.60 8.68
CA LEU A 44 -8.53 -4.74 8.44
C LEU A 44 -8.95 -3.39 7.86
N ARG A 45 -8.31 -2.33 8.32
CA ARG A 45 -8.41 -1.00 7.69
C ARG A 45 -7.42 -0.96 6.53
N GLN A 46 -7.93 -0.84 5.32
CA GLN A 46 -7.11 -0.84 4.12
C GLN A 46 -6.92 0.57 3.58
N SER A 47 -5.75 0.86 3.02
CA SER A 47 -5.40 2.09 2.31
C SER A 47 -4.61 1.78 1.05
N ALA A 48 -4.25 2.78 0.25
CA ALA A 48 -3.43 2.59 -0.95
C ALA A 48 -2.43 3.74 -1.10
N CYS A 49 -1.19 3.40 -1.50
CA CYS A 49 -0.11 4.37 -1.66
C CYS A 49 -0.31 5.24 -2.88
N ARG A 50 -0.29 6.55 -2.68
CA ARG A 50 -0.55 7.55 -3.72
C ARG A 50 0.41 7.49 -4.90
N TRP A 51 1.69 7.21 -4.65
CA TRP A 51 2.72 7.29 -5.67
C TRP A 51 2.53 6.32 -6.84
N ALA A 52 1.93 5.14 -6.61
CA ALA A 52 1.63 4.15 -7.66
C ALA A 52 0.48 4.58 -8.59
N TYR A 53 -0.29 5.60 -8.22
CA TYR A 53 -1.48 6.08 -8.93
C TYR A 53 -1.39 7.58 -9.29
N LYS A 54 -0.17 8.14 -9.40
CA LYS A 54 0.06 9.58 -9.68
C LYS A 54 -0.56 10.05 -10.99
N GLN A 55 -0.79 9.17 -11.95
CA GLN A 55 -1.44 9.46 -13.23
C GLN A 55 -2.92 9.81 -13.09
N LEU A 56 -3.57 9.46 -11.97
CA LEU A 56 -4.96 9.83 -11.69
C LEU A 56 -4.99 11.14 -10.90
N PRO A 57 -5.93 12.06 -11.15
CA PRO A 57 -6.18 13.18 -10.23
C PRO A 57 -6.49 12.67 -8.82
N LEU A 58 -5.99 13.35 -7.77
CA LEU A 58 -6.18 12.90 -6.39
C LEU A 58 -7.65 12.70 -6.04
N ALA A 59 -8.51 13.64 -6.42
CA ALA A 59 -9.95 13.55 -6.14
C ALA A 59 -10.62 12.31 -6.77
N ASP A 60 -10.20 11.94 -7.99
CA ASP A 60 -10.74 10.76 -8.67
C ASP A 60 -10.23 9.47 -8.01
N PHE A 61 -8.96 9.44 -7.62
CA PHE A 61 -8.38 8.33 -6.86
C PHE A 61 -9.06 8.16 -5.49
N CYS A 62 -9.28 9.24 -4.75
CA CYS A 62 -10.00 9.21 -3.47
C CYS A 62 -11.43 8.72 -3.63
N ARG A 63 -12.16 9.21 -4.64
CA ARG A 63 -13.53 8.77 -4.92
C ARG A 63 -13.60 7.27 -5.23
N ALA A 64 -12.68 6.80 -6.06
CA ALA A 64 -12.59 5.38 -6.40
C ALA A 64 -12.21 4.54 -5.17
N GLY A 65 -11.21 4.95 -4.39
CA GLY A 65 -10.77 4.28 -3.16
C GLY A 65 -11.89 4.17 -2.12
N ALA A 66 -12.60 5.27 -1.86
CA ALA A 66 -13.75 5.26 -0.95
C ALA A 66 -14.87 4.31 -1.42
N ALA A 67 -15.15 4.26 -2.74
CA ALA A 67 -16.11 3.34 -3.32
C ALA A 67 -15.70 1.86 -3.23
N MET A 68 -14.39 1.59 -3.13
CA MET A 68 -13.83 0.24 -2.90
C MET A 68 -13.82 -0.16 -1.42
N GLY A 69 -14.10 0.76 -0.50
CA GLY A 69 -14.06 0.52 0.93
C GLY A 69 -12.71 0.81 1.59
N LEU A 70 -11.79 1.50 0.92
CA LEU A 70 -10.58 2.00 1.56
C LEU A 70 -10.93 2.96 2.70
N ALA A 71 -10.14 2.91 3.77
CA ALA A 71 -10.24 3.81 4.91
C ALA A 71 -9.24 4.98 4.81
N GLY A 72 -8.27 4.93 3.89
CA GLY A 72 -7.27 5.98 3.74
C GLY A 72 -6.52 5.95 2.42
N ILE A 73 -5.76 7.02 2.19
CA ILE A 73 -4.72 7.10 1.15
C ILE A 73 -3.38 7.21 1.87
N ASP A 74 -2.41 6.47 1.39
CA ASP A 74 -1.10 6.32 2.00
C ASP A 74 -0.03 7.15 1.29
N LEU A 75 1.03 7.50 2.03
CA LEU A 75 2.19 8.22 1.52
C LEU A 75 1.83 9.54 0.83
N LEU A 76 1.17 10.42 1.59
CA LEU A 76 0.81 11.77 1.15
C LEU A 76 1.72 12.84 1.77
N GLY A 77 1.97 13.90 1.00
CA GLY A 77 2.52 15.16 1.54
C GLY A 77 1.48 15.93 2.35
N PRO A 78 1.93 16.90 3.18
CA PRO A 78 1.04 17.69 4.04
C PRO A 78 -0.06 18.45 3.29
N GLU A 79 0.19 18.83 2.06
CA GLU A 79 -0.76 19.52 1.18
C GLU A 79 -2.00 18.70 0.83
N ASP A 80 -1.88 17.37 0.86
CA ASP A 80 -2.94 16.44 0.49
C ASP A 80 -3.68 15.84 1.72
N TRP A 81 -3.25 16.13 2.95
CA TRP A 81 -3.84 15.53 4.15
C TRP A 81 -5.27 15.97 4.42
N GLU A 82 -5.58 17.26 4.20
CA GLU A 82 -6.96 17.77 4.35
C GLU A 82 -7.84 17.40 3.15
N PRO A 83 -7.41 17.54 1.87
CA PRO A 83 -8.23 17.19 0.71
C PRO A 83 -8.80 15.77 0.71
N VAL A 84 -8.05 14.76 1.20
CA VAL A 84 -8.57 13.37 1.21
C VAL A 84 -9.75 13.18 2.16
N ARG A 85 -9.90 14.03 3.17
CA ARG A 85 -10.98 13.95 4.16
C ARG A 85 -12.35 14.30 3.58
N GLU A 86 -12.42 15.09 2.51
CA GLU A 86 -13.66 15.39 1.78
C GLU A 86 -14.33 14.13 1.23
N PHE A 87 -13.56 13.05 1.03
CA PHE A 87 -14.03 11.75 0.55
C PHE A 87 -14.28 10.74 1.68
N GLY A 88 -14.20 11.16 2.95
CA GLY A 88 -14.32 10.28 4.11
C GLY A 88 -13.10 9.38 4.34
N LEU A 89 -11.96 9.71 3.72
CA LEU A 89 -10.68 9.03 3.88
C LEU A 89 -9.76 9.79 4.84
N VAL A 90 -8.69 9.12 5.29
CA VAL A 90 -7.61 9.78 6.03
C VAL A 90 -6.27 9.57 5.31
N CYS A 91 -5.29 10.41 5.55
CA CYS A 91 -3.91 10.07 5.25
C CYS A 91 -3.47 9.01 6.26
N SER A 92 -3.20 7.78 5.81
CA SER A 92 -2.81 6.67 6.70
C SER A 92 -1.34 6.70 7.10
N MET A 93 -0.49 7.28 6.24
CA MET A 93 0.94 7.51 6.44
C MET A 93 1.33 8.83 5.76
N GLY A 94 1.85 9.79 6.51
CA GLY A 94 2.32 11.06 6.00
C GLY A 94 3.82 11.11 5.76
N TYR A 95 4.26 11.78 4.70
CA TYR A 95 5.67 12.16 4.55
C TYR A 95 6.01 13.35 5.44
N PRO A 96 7.14 13.33 6.17
CA PRO A 96 7.62 14.50 6.92
C PRO A 96 8.27 15.54 6.01
N THR A 97 8.68 15.16 4.80
CA THR A 97 9.47 15.96 3.86
C THR A 97 9.28 15.46 2.43
N ALA A 98 9.58 16.33 1.47
CA ALA A 98 9.58 16.01 0.03
C ALA A 98 11.00 15.80 -0.55
N ARG A 99 12.01 15.51 0.29
CA ARG A 99 13.40 15.34 -0.18
C ARG A 99 13.55 14.13 -1.11
N SER A 100 14.34 14.30 -2.16
CA SER A 100 14.61 13.24 -3.14
C SER A 100 15.52 12.12 -2.59
N ASP A 101 16.32 12.40 -1.56
CA ASP A 101 17.23 11.46 -0.90
C ASP A 101 16.62 10.82 0.37
N PHE A 102 15.30 10.90 0.53
CA PHE A 102 14.56 10.52 1.73
C PHE A 102 14.90 9.10 2.20
N ILE A 103 14.92 8.12 1.29
CA ILE A 103 15.21 6.72 1.62
C ILE A 103 16.68 6.51 2.06
N ALA A 104 17.61 7.12 1.34
CA ALA A 104 19.05 6.93 1.58
C ALA A 104 19.57 7.67 2.82
N THR A 105 18.82 8.69 3.29
CA THR A 105 19.20 9.58 4.40
C THR A 105 18.32 9.32 5.61
N GLY A 106 18.80 8.49 6.53
CA GLY A 106 18.02 8.02 7.67
C GLY A 106 18.73 8.17 9.01
N PHE A 107 18.10 7.60 10.04
CA PHE A 107 18.53 7.71 11.43
C PHE A 107 19.79 6.91 11.78
N ASN A 108 20.25 6.01 10.90
CA ASN A 108 21.46 5.23 11.10
C ASN A 108 22.77 6.04 11.04
N ASP A 109 22.68 7.30 10.61
CA ASP A 109 23.81 8.23 10.55
C ASP A 109 23.51 9.48 11.40
N ARG A 110 24.33 9.68 12.45
CA ARG A 110 24.21 10.82 13.37
C ARG A 110 24.32 12.18 12.68
N ALA A 111 25.03 12.27 11.55
CA ALA A 111 25.16 13.49 10.78
C ALA A 111 23.80 13.99 10.24
N ASN A 112 22.82 13.09 10.05
CA ASN A 112 21.50 13.41 9.55
C ASN A 112 20.53 13.88 10.66
N HIS A 113 20.83 13.60 11.95
CA HIS A 113 19.87 13.75 13.05
C HIS A 113 19.31 15.17 13.15
N ALA A 114 20.17 16.20 13.09
CA ALA A 114 19.72 17.58 13.23
C ALA A 114 18.69 18.00 12.17
N MET A 115 18.80 17.46 10.97
CA MET A 115 17.85 17.68 9.88
C MET A 115 16.57 16.86 10.09
N LEU A 116 16.70 15.55 10.32
CA LEU A 116 15.56 14.65 10.49
C LEU A 116 14.69 15.03 11.69
N LEU A 117 15.31 15.48 12.78
CA LEU A 117 14.59 15.96 13.96
C LEU A 117 13.77 17.20 13.63
N ARG A 118 14.34 18.20 12.94
CA ARG A 118 13.59 19.39 12.52
C ARG A 118 12.41 19.05 11.61
N GLU A 119 12.56 18.10 10.69
CA GLU A 119 11.48 17.64 9.81
C GLU A 119 10.35 17.01 10.63
N LEU A 120 10.67 16.13 11.57
CA LEU A 120 9.68 15.47 12.43
C LEU A 120 9.06 16.43 13.45
N GLU A 121 9.80 17.38 14.01
CA GLU A 121 9.28 18.43 14.91
C GLU A 121 8.21 19.28 14.21
N GLN A 122 8.31 19.48 12.89
CA GLN A 122 7.30 20.18 12.10
C GLN A 122 6.14 19.26 11.69
N ALA A 123 6.46 18.05 11.23
CA ALA A 123 5.47 17.13 10.69
C ALA A 123 4.54 16.52 11.76
N ILE A 124 5.06 16.14 12.93
CA ILE A 124 4.29 15.46 13.97
C ILE A 124 3.11 16.31 14.48
N PRO A 125 3.28 17.59 14.91
CA PRO A 125 2.16 18.41 15.34
C PRO A 125 1.17 18.71 14.19
N LEU A 126 1.67 18.80 12.95
CA LEU A 126 0.82 18.98 11.78
C LEU A 126 -0.02 17.73 11.51
N ALA A 127 0.59 16.54 11.58
CA ALA A 127 -0.08 15.25 11.43
C ALA A 127 -1.20 15.08 12.48
N ALA A 128 -0.92 15.41 13.74
CA ALA A 128 -1.91 15.38 14.82
C ALA A 128 -3.13 16.27 14.51
N ARG A 129 -2.92 17.51 14.05
CA ARG A 129 -4.01 18.44 13.68
C ARG A 129 -4.88 17.92 12.55
N HIS A 130 -4.31 17.19 11.59
CA HIS A 130 -5.03 16.61 10.44
C HIS A 130 -5.47 15.17 10.66
N ALA A 131 -5.35 14.63 11.89
CA ALA A 131 -5.69 13.26 12.25
C ALA A 131 -4.94 12.20 11.41
N VAL A 132 -3.70 12.52 11.00
CA VAL A 132 -2.77 11.58 10.35
C VAL A 132 -2.11 10.75 11.46
N PRO A 133 -2.35 9.43 11.52
CA PRO A 133 -1.91 8.62 12.65
C PRO A 133 -0.41 8.29 12.63
N ASN A 134 0.20 8.29 11.45
CA ASN A 134 1.56 7.83 11.24
C ASN A 134 2.36 8.79 10.37
N VAL A 135 3.63 8.93 10.68
CA VAL A 135 4.64 9.64 9.85
C VAL A 135 5.77 8.66 9.57
N ILE A 136 6.12 8.53 8.29
CA ILE A 136 7.19 7.62 7.86
C ILE A 136 8.57 8.19 8.17
N ALA A 137 9.49 7.30 8.55
CA ALA A 137 10.92 7.61 8.71
C ALA A 137 11.77 6.46 8.16
N MET A 138 13.04 6.75 7.83
CA MET A 138 13.94 5.79 7.21
C MET A 138 15.12 5.44 8.12
N PHE A 139 15.58 4.20 8.00
CA PHE A 139 16.86 3.80 8.61
C PHE A 139 18.04 4.43 7.88
N GLY A 140 18.01 4.46 6.53
CA GLY A 140 19.07 5.03 5.69
C GLY A 140 20.04 3.98 5.14
N ASN A 141 20.93 4.43 4.25
CA ASN A 141 21.97 3.58 3.67
C ASN A 141 23.07 3.30 4.67
N ARG A 142 23.61 2.08 4.63
CA ARG A 142 24.64 1.54 5.54
C ARG A 142 25.98 2.29 5.42
N ARG A 143 26.44 2.58 4.21
CA ARG A 143 27.71 3.26 3.91
C ARG A 143 28.89 2.65 4.67
N GLY A 144 28.93 1.31 4.75
CA GLY A 144 29.96 0.57 5.49
C GLY A 144 29.81 0.54 7.03
N THR A 145 28.75 1.14 7.58
CA THR A 145 28.47 1.12 9.02
C THR A 145 27.99 -0.27 9.45
N SER A 146 28.50 -0.77 10.59
CA SER A 146 28.06 -2.01 11.20
C SER A 146 26.63 -1.90 11.73
N ASP A 147 25.89 -3.03 11.84
CA ASP A 147 24.53 -3.03 12.39
C ASP A 147 24.47 -2.49 13.81
N GLY A 148 25.43 -2.86 14.67
CA GLY A 148 25.50 -2.33 16.03
C GLY A 148 25.65 -0.81 16.10
N ALA A 149 26.48 -0.23 15.23
CA ALA A 149 26.66 1.22 15.15
C ALA A 149 25.43 1.92 14.55
N GLY A 150 24.83 1.34 13.50
CA GLY A 150 23.58 1.84 12.90
C GLY A 150 22.43 1.82 13.90
N ILE A 151 22.22 0.71 14.63
CA ILE A 151 21.20 0.62 15.69
C ILE A 151 21.44 1.70 16.75
N ALA A 152 22.68 1.85 17.25
CA ALA A 152 22.98 2.85 18.26
C ALA A 152 22.74 4.29 17.78
N ALA A 153 23.00 4.58 16.51
CA ALA A 153 22.68 5.88 15.91
C ALA A 153 21.17 6.08 15.82
N CYS A 154 20.41 5.12 15.25
CA CYS A 154 18.95 5.19 15.18
C CYS A 154 18.32 5.43 16.55
N VAL A 155 18.72 4.66 17.56
CA VAL A 155 18.21 4.81 18.93
C VAL A 155 18.47 6.22 19.47
N ALA A 156 19.68 6.75 19.29
CA ALA A 156 20.03 8.08 19.80
C ALA A 156 19.17 9.20 19.16
N GLY A 157 18.94 9.14 17.82
CA GLY A 157 18.10 10.11 17.13
C GLY A 157 16.63 10.01 17.51
N LEU A 158 16.10 8.79 17.56
CA LEU A 158 14.68 8.55 17.88
C LEU A 158 14.32 8.82 19.34
N GLN A 159 15.27 8.62 20.28
CA GLN A 159 15.11 9.01 21.68
C GLN A 159 14.89 10.52 21.84
N ALA A 160 15.49 11.34 20.97
CA ALA A 160 15.34 12.80 21.04
C ALA A 160 13.95 13.31 20.63
N ILE A 161 13.20 12.53 19.83
CA ILE A 161 11.91 12.96 19.26
C ILE A 161 10.72 12.18 19.80
N LYS A 162 10.90 11.03 20.44
CA LYS A 162 9.81 10.15 20.86
C LYS A 162 8.79 10.82 21.78
N ALA A 163 9.24 11.69 22.68
CA ALA A 163 8.35 12.38 23.61
C ALA A 163 7.31 13.25 22.89
N LEU A 164 7.72 13.94 21.82
CA LEU A 164 6.80 14.70 20.98
C LEU A 164 5.80 13.79 20.27
N ALA A 165 6.25 12.65 19.74
CA ALA A 165 5.37 11.67 19.10
C ALA A 165 4.35 11.09 20.08
N GLU A 166 4.76 10.80 21.31
CA GLU A 166 3.90 10.32 22.40
C GLU A 166 2.85 11.38 22.82
N GLU A 167 3.28 12.62 23.02
CA GLU A 167 2.41 13.75 23.39
C GLU A 167 1.35 14.01 22.31
N GLN A 168 1.75 14.02 21.03
CA GLN A 168 0.86 14.30 19.91
C GLN A 168 0.04 13.08 19.47
N GLY A 169 0.33 11.89 20.00
CA GLY A 169 -0.36 10.65 19.62
C GLY A 169 -0.08 10.17 18.20
N VAL A 170 0.98 10.68 17.54
CA VAL A 170 1.40 10.31 16.19
C VAL A 170 2.51 9.26 16.27
N THR A 171 2.45 8.24 15.42
CA THR A 171 3.45 7.17 15.39
C THR A 171 4.51 7.44 14.32
N ILE A 172 5.77 7.42 14.69
CA ILE A 172 6.90 7.39 13.76
C ILE A 172 7.07 5.94 13.31
N CYS A 173 6.86 5.68 12.02
CA CYS A 173 6.98 4.36 11.42
C CYS A 173 8.27 4.24 10.61
N LEU A 174 9.19 3.42 11.08
CA LEU A 174 10.46 3.13 10.41
C LEU A 174 10.25 2.03 9.38
N GLU A 175 10.50 2.31 8.12
CA GLU A 175 10.25 1.37 7.04
C GLU A 175 11.40 0.37 6.87
N LEU A 176 11.03 -0.92 6.74
CA LEU A 176 11.93 -2.00 6.38
C LEU A 176 11.93 -2.18 4.86
N LEU A 177 13.09 -2.05 4.22
CA LEU A 177 13.25 -2.15 2.77
C LEU A 177 14.23 -3.27 2.39
N ASN A 178 14.13 -3.81 1.17
CA ASN A 178 15.08 -4.80 0.68
C ASN A 178 16.34 -4.15 0.11
N SER A 179 17.51 -4.67 0.51
CA SER A 179 18.82 -4.29 -0.03
C SER A 179 19.27 -5.17 -1.20
N LYS A 180 18.54 -6.26 -1.48
CA LYS A 180 18.92 -7.22 -2.54
C LYS A 180 18.58 -6.73 -3.95
N VAL A 181 17.47 -6.00 -4.13
CA VAL A 181 16.91 -5.65 -5.44
C VAL A 181 16.71 -4.15 -5.59
N ASP A 182 15.89 -3.53 -4.71
CA ASP A 182 15.37 -2.19 -4.96
C ASP A 182 16.19 -1.07 -4.31
N HIS A 183 16.74 -1.32 -3.11
CA HIS A 183 17.45 -0.32 -2.31
C HIS A 183 18.83 -0.79 -1.88
N PRO A 184 19.79 -1.00 -2.81
CA PRO A 184 21.13 -1.43 -2.47
C PRO A 184 21.73 -0.56 -1.38
N ASP A 185 22.43 -1.21 -0.42
CA ASP A 185 23.05 -0.57 0.76
C ASP A 185 22.09 -0.07 1.85
N TYR A 186 20.76 -0.24 1.72
CA TYR A 186 19.83 0.12 2.80
C TYR A 186 20.09 -0.73 4.06
N GLN A 187 20.15 -0.09 5.25
CA GLN A 187 20.56 -0.79 6.48
C GLN A 187 19.41 -1.47 7.21
N GLY A 188 18.22 -0.91 7.18
CA GLY A 188 17.02 -1.48 7.78
C GLY A 188 16.39 -2.59 6.92
N ASP A 189 17.17 -3.57 6.49
CA ASP A 189 16.79 -4.58 5.52
C ASP A 189 16.40 -5.94 6.16
N ARG A 190 16.29 -5.98 7.50
CA ARG A 190 15.89 -7.15 8.28
C ARG A 190 14.97 -6.76 9.42
N THR A 191 13.98 -7.59 9.68
CA THR A 191 13.06 -7.40 10.80
C THR A 191 13.80 -7.30 12.13
N ALA A 192 14.81 -8.14 12.35
CA ALA A 192 15.60 -8.12 13.59
C ALA A 192 16.30 -6.78 13.84
N PHE A 193 16.80 -6.09 12.79
CA PHE A 193 17.41 -4.76 12.91
C PHE A 193 16.38 -3.73 13.39
N GLY A 194 15.22 -3.68 12.73
CA GLY A 194 14.14 -2.74 13.09
C GLY A 194 13.59 -3.00 14.51
N VAL A 195 13.39 -4.25 14.87
CA VAL A 195 12.91 -4.66 16.21
C VAL A 195 13.93 -4.27 17.29
N ALA A 196 15.23 -4.44 17.04
CA ALA A 196 16.28 -4.01 17.99
C ALA A 196 16.21 -2.50 18.23
N VAL A 197 16.03 -1.70 17.18
CA VAL A 197 15.87 -0.24 17.31
C VAL A 197 14.60 0.11 18.09
N ALA A 198 13.44 -0.42 17.69
CA ALA A 198 12.15 -0.12 18.33
C ALA A 198 12.14 -0.51 19.81
N THR A 199 12.71 -1.68 20.14
CA THR A 199 12.83 -2.16 21.53
C THR A 199 13.72 -1.23 22.36
N ALA A 200 14.88 -0.83 21.84
CA ALA A 200 15.82 0.04 22.58
C ALA A 200 15.29 1.48 22.73
N VAL A 201 14.50 1.99 21.76
CA VAL A 201 13.81 3.29 21.90
C VAL A 201 12.71 3.22 22.97
N ALA A 202 12.08 2.08 23.14
CA ALA A 202 11.05 1.80 24.15
C ALA A 202 9.92 2.85 24.16
N SER A 203 9.30 3.09 22.99
CA SER A 203 8.19 4.02 22.83
C SER A 203 7.00 3.34 22.14
N PRO A 204 5.75 3.57 22.59
CA PRO A 204 4.57 3.10 21.89
C PRO A 204 4.36 3.83 20.55
N ARG A 205 5.08 4.95 20.32
CA ARG A 205 4.98 5.80 19.13
C ARG A 205 6.20 5.76 18.21
N VAL A 206 7.11 4.81 18.42
CA VAL A 206 8.20 4.50 17.49
C VAL A 206 8.10 3.03 17.15
N LYS A 207 7.63 2.75 15.94
CA LYS A 207 7.26 1.41 15.47
C LYS A 207 7.81 1.17 14.07
N LEU A 208 7.54 -0.01 13.54
CA LEU A 208 7.92 -0.41 12.19
C LEU A 208 6.74 -0.21 11.22
N LEU A 209 7.07 0.24 10.04
CA LEU A 209 6.33 -0.05 8.84
C LEU A 209 6.92 -1.34 8.28
N TYR A 210 6.13 -2.41 8.30
CA TYR A 210 6.53 -3.72 7.79
C TYR A 210 6.04 -3.86 6.35
N ASP A 211 6.94 -3.60 5.39
CA ASP A 211 6.65 -3.82 3.99
C ASP A 211 6.85 -5.30 3.65
N ILE A 212 5.73 -5.99 3.39
CA ILE A 212 5.70 -7.43 3.15
C ILE A 212 6.42 -7.79 1.85
N TYR A 213 6.32 -6.94 0.81
CA TYR A 213 7.07 -7.14 -0.43
C TYR A 213 8.57 -7.16 -0.17
N HIS A 214 9.07 -6.17 0.55
CA HIS A 214 10.49 -6.07 0.87
C HIS A 214 10.97 -7.21 1.78
N MET A 215 10.21 -7.55 2.79
CA MET A 215 10.60 -8.61 3.73
C MET A 215 10.47 -10.01 3.15
N GLN A 216 9.56 -10.24 2.21
CA GLN A 216 9.52 -11.51 1.46
C GLN A 216 10.82 -11.72 0.67
N ILE A 217 11.33 -10.70 -0.01
CA ILE A 217 12.60 -10.75 -0.76
C ILE A 217 13.78 -11.00 0.18
N MET A 218 13.78 -10.41 1.37
CA MET A 218 14.90 -10.48 2.30
C MET A 218 14.90 -11.73 3.17
N GLU A 219 13.76 -12.10 3.74
CA GLU A 219 13.66 -13.06 4.84
C GLU A 219 12.68 -14.20 4.55
N GLY A 220 11.54 -13.94 3.89
CA GLY A 220 10.44 -14.89 3.80
C GLY A 220 9.77 -15.13 5.17
N ASP A 221 9.06 -16.27 5.31
CA ASP A 221 8.40 -16.69 6.56
C ASP A 221 7.52 -15.59 7.21
N ILE A 222 6.81 -14.86 6.35
CA ILE A 222 6.12 -13.60 6.64
C ILE A 222 5.13 -13.75 7.79
N ILE A 223 4.28 -14.80 7.79
CA ILE A 223 3.20 -14.96 8.77
C ILE A 223 3.75 -15.14 10.20
N ARG A 224 4.78 -15.97 10.37
CA ARG A 224 5.41 -16.17 11.67
C ARG A 224 6.10 -14.90 12.13
N THR A 225 6.87 -14.25 11.25
CA THR A 225 7.58 -13.01 11.55
C THR A 225 6.62 -11.91 12.01
N ILE A 226 5.46 -11.74 11.34
CA ILE A 226 4.42 -10.79 11.75
C ILE A 226 3.88 -11.13 13.16
N ARG A 227 3.54 -12.39 13.41
CA ARG A 227 2.99 -12.82 14.72
C ARG A 227 3.97 -12.58 15.86
N ASP A 228 5.23 -12.93 15.63
CA ASP A 228 6.28 -12.83 16.66
C ASP A 228 6.64 -11.37 16.97
N ASN A 229 6.47 -10.46 15.99
CA ASN A 229 6.86 -9.06 16.12
C ASN A 229 5.68 -8.06 16.10
N ARG A 230 4.42 -8.54 16.26
CA ARG A 230 3.20 -7.74 16.16
C ARG A 230 3.23 -6.46 17.02
N ASP A 231 3.84 -6.51 18.19
CA ASP A 231 3.89 -5.38 19.13
C ASP A 231 4.84 -4.26 18.67
N HIS A 232 5.68 -4.54 17.68
CA HIS A 232 6.62 -3.59 17.08
C HIS A 232 6.11 -2.99 15.76
N ILE A 233 5.01 -3.51 15.18
CA ILE A 233 4.51 -3.10 13.86
C ILE A 233 3.27 -2.22 14.02
N ALA A 234 3.27 -1.05 13.38
CA ALA A 234 2.15 -0.12 13.36
C ALA A 234 1.50 0.05 11.98
N HIS A 235 2.18 -0.38 10.92
CA HIS A 235 1.73 -0.22 9.54
C HIS A 235 2.26 -1.35 8.66
N PHE A 236 1.48 -1.72 7.63
CA PHE A 236 1.89 -2.73 6.64
C PHE A 236 1.80 -2.16 5.23
N HIS A 237 2.79 -2.50 4.39
CA HIS A 237 2.71 -2.36 2.95
C HIS A 237 2.59 -3.73 2.27
N THR A 238 1.90 -3.76 1.13
CA THR A 238 1.68 -4.97 0.32
C THR A 238 2.18 -4.76 -1.10
N GLY A 239 2.73 -5.79 -1.71
CA GLY A 239 3.13 -5.81 -3.12
C GLY A 239 3.46 -7.23 -3.55
N GLY A 240 3.07 -7.64 -4.76
CA GLY A 240 3.33 -8.99 -5.26
C GLY A 240 4.83 -9.23 -5.50
N VAL A 241 5.34 -10.38 -5.10
CA VAL A 241 6.72 -10.81 -5.31
C VAL A 241 6.75 -11.94 -6.33
N PRO A 242 7.57 -11.86 -7.39
CA PRO A 242 8.50 -10.79 -7.74
C PRO A 242 7.82 -9.57 -8.39
N GLY A 243 8.54 -8.44 -8.47
CA GLY A 243 8.24 -7.30 -9.33
C GLY A 243 7.36 -6.21 -8.74
N ARG A 244 6.87 -6.35 -7.50
CA ARG A 244 6.02 -5.39 -6.80
C ARG A 244 4.73 -5.07 -7.57
N HIS A 245 4.12 -6.11 -8.18
CA HIS A 245 2.90 -6.01 -8.98
C HIS A 245 1.66 -6.44 -8.18
N GLU A 246 0.59 -6.83 -8.89
CA GLU A 246 -0.71 -7.24 -8.34
C GLU A 246 -0.59 -8.35 -7.28
N LEU A 247 -1.59 -8.44 -6.40
CA LEU A 247 -1.68 -9.46 -5.34
C LEU A 247 -2.43 -10.72 -5.80
N ASP A 248 -2.33 -11.07 -7.07
CA ASP A 248 -3.05 -12.19 -7.68
C ASP A 248 -2.24 -13.51 -7.71
N GLY A 249 -2.66 -14.47 -8.51
CA GLY A 249 -2.00 -15.79 -8.61
C GLY A 249 -0.68 -15.81 -9.40
N THR A 250 -0.17 -14.66 -9.89
CA THR A 250 1.07 -14.57 -10.66
C THR A 250 2.31 -14.32 -9.79
N GLN A 251 2.12 -14.24 -8.48
CA GLN A 251 3.17 -13.96 -7.49
C GLN A 251 3.21 -15.06 -6.39
N GLU A 252 4.21 -15.03 -5.50
CA GLU A 252 4.53 -16.16 -4.63
C GLU A 252 3.87 -16.15 -3.25
N LEU A 253 3.20 -15.03 -2.83
CA LEU A 253 2.58 -14.90 -1.51
C LEU A 253 1.10 -15.31 -1.53
N ASN A 254 0.66 -16.02 -0.48
CA ASN A 254 -0.76 -16.24 -0.23
C ASN A 254 -1.34 -15.05 0.54
N TRP A 255 -1.77 -14.01 -0.17
CA TRP A 255 -2.23 -12.75 0.43
C TRP A 255 -3.43 -12.90 1.35
N HIS A 256 -4.38 -13.77 1.02
CA HIS A 256 -5.52 -14.04 1.91
C HIS A 256 -5.06 -14.62 3.26
N ALA A 257 -4.10 -15.54 3.25
CA ALA A 257 -3.54 -16.10 4.48
C ALA A 257 -2.74 -15.07 5.27
N VAL A 258 -1.99 -14.19 4.59
CA VAL A 258 -1.23 -13.10 5.23
C VAL A 258 -2.19 -12.09 5.86
N ALA A 259 -3.22 -11.62 5.13
CA ALA A 259 -4.23 -10.70 5.64
C ALA A 259 -4.97 -11.28 6.86
N THR A 260 -5.36 -12.56 6.79
CA THR A 260 -5.97 -13.28 7.92
C THR A 260 -5.04 -13.30 9.14
N ALA A 261 -3.75 -13.60 8.93
CA ALA A 261 -2.79 -13.63 10.02
C ALA A 261 -2.60 -12.25 10.67
N ILE A 262 -2.55 -11.17 9.88
CA ILE A 262 -2.51 -9.78 10.41
C ILE A 262 -3.77 -9.51 11.25
N ALA A 263 -4.96 -9.82 10.71
CA ALA A 263 -6.23 -9.58 11.41
C ALA A 263 -6.33 -10.38 12.73
N ASP A 264 -5.82 -11.61 12.76
CA ASP A 264 -5.83 -12.49 13.94
C ASP A 264 -4.93 -11.97 15.08
N THR A 265 -3.94 -11.12 14.79
CA THR A 265 -3.15 -10.42 15.82
C THR A 265 -3.94 -9.35 16.57
N GLY A 266 -5.13 -8.99 16.09
CA GLY A 266 -5.91 -7.85 16.60
C GLY A 266 -5.40 -6.50 16.09
N PHE A 267 -4.64 -6.48 14.99
CA PHE A 267 -4.07 -5.26 14.41
C PHE A 267 -5.13 -4.19 14.14
N ARG A 268 -4.83 -2.94 14.48
CA ARG A 268 -5.74 -1.77 14.35
C ARG A 268 -5.20 -0.66 13.46
N GLY A 269 -3.97 -0.81 12.96
CA GLY A 269 -3.37 0.13 12.01
C GLY A 269 -3.93 -0.03 10.60
N PHE A 270 -3.14 0.36 9.62
CA PHE A 270 -3.51 0.25 8.21
C PHE A 270 -2.66 -0.80 7.48
N VAL A 271 -3.30 -1.47 6.52
CA VAL A 271 -2.64 -2.27 5.50
C VAL A 271 -2.77 -1.49 4.19
N ALA A 272 -1.65 -0.97 3.69
CA ALA A 272 -1.62 -0.13 2.51
C ALA A 272 -1.15 -0.91 1.28
N HIS A 273 -1.92 -0.81 0.20
CA HIS A 273 -1.56 -1.43 -1.08
C HIS A 273 -0.53 -0.58 -1.79
N GLU A 274 0.69 -1.11 -1.88
CA GLU A 274 1.86 -0.45 -2.46
C GLU A 274 2.48 -1.29 -3.59
N PHE A 275 1.70 -1.57 -4.59
CA PHE A 275 2.15 -2.27 -5.79
C PHE A 275 2.02 -1.41 -7.05
N VAL A 276 2.77 -1.75 -8.08
CA VAL A 276 2.73 -1.10 -9.40
C VAL A 276 1.80 -1.89 -10.31
N PRO A 277 0.60 -1.35 -10.62
CA PRO A 277 -0.34 -2.05 -11.50
C PRO A 277 0.25 -2.28 -12.90
N THR A 278 0.11 -3.49 -13.44
CA THR A 278 0.51 -3.85 -14.81
C THR A 278 -0.64 -3.80 -15.81
N ARG A 279 -1.87 -3.61 -15.32
CA ARG A 279 -3.12 -3.55 -16.09
C ARG A 279 -3.97 -2.37 -15.61
N ASP A 280 -5.29 -2.38 -15.77
CA ASP A 280 -6.14 -1.29 -15.26
C ASP A 280 -5.92 -1.08 -13.77
N ALA A 281 -5.40 0.10 -13.42
CA ALA A 281 -4.91 0.40 -12.08
C ALA A 281 -6.02 0.34 -11.01
N LEU A 282 -7.21 0.83 -11.31
CA LEU A 282 -8.32 0.82 -10.35
C LEU A 282 -8.93 -0.58 -10.20
N ARG A 283 -8.93 -1.36 -11.26
CA ARG A 283 -9.35 -2.77 -11.20
C ARG A 283 -8.36 -3.58 -10.37
N SER A 284 -7.06 -3.43 -10.61
CA SER A 284 -6.01 -4.10 -9.82
C SER A 284 -6.10 -3.75 -8.34
N LEU A 285 -6.37 -2.47 -8.01
CA LEU A 285 -6.54 -2.05 -6.63
C LEU A 285 -7.79 -2.68 -6.00
N ARG A 286 -8.91 -2.75 -6.71
CA ARG A 286 -10.13 -3.40 -6.22
C ARG A 286 -9.88 -4.89 -5.90
N GLU A 287 -9.22 -5.61 -6.81
CA GLU A 287 -8.88 -7.02 -6.62
C GLU A 287 -7.97 -7.21 -5.39
N ALA A 288 -7.03 -6.30 -5.14
CA ALA A 288 -6.16 -6.33 -3.95
C ALA A 288 -6.96 -6.09 -2.65
N VAL A 289 -7.89 -5.11 -2.66
CA VAL A 289 -8.78 -4.84 -1.53
C VAL A 289 -9.65 -6.06 -1.23
N GLU A 290 -10.25 -6.68 -2.24
CA GLU A 290 -11.07 -7.89 -2.09
C GLU A 290 -10.25 -9.05 -1.53
N THR A 291 -9.02 -9.27 -2.02
CA THR A 291 -8.11 -10.33 -1.55
C THR A 291 -7.74 -10.16 -0.07
N CYS A 292 -7.57 -8.93 0.39
CA CYS A 292 -7.21 -8.61 1.78
C CYS A 292 -8.43 -8.34 2.69
N THR A 293 -9.65 -8.45 2.19
CA THR A 293 -10.88 -8.36 3.00
C THR A 293 -11.14 -9.69 3.68
N VAL A 294 -10.92 -9.78 5.01
CA VAL A 294 -10.97 -10.99 5.83
C VAL A 294 -11.80 -10.78 7.09
#